data_8c6781864f9a955ddeae5a333eb42fdc
#
_entry.id   8c6781864f9a955ddeae5a333eb42fdc
#
_cell.length_a   1.000
_cell.length_b   1.000
_cell.length_c   1.000
_cell.angle_alpha   90.00
_cell.angle_beta   90.00
_cell.angle_gamma   90.00
#
_symmetry.space_group_name_H-M   'P 1'
#
loop_
_entity.id
_entity.type
_entity.pdbx_description
1 polymer ?
#
loop_
_entity_poly.entity_id
_entity_poly.type
_entity_poly.pdbx_seq_one_letter_code
_entity_poly.pdbx_strand_id
1 'polypeptide(L)'
;MKNMSRIIAVVALMMSAVAAFAQERPAGQPDGYSYVVTGKTVLFAGRPVFGVDYFYFKDLGGGYGIDRYNAFYCGRKIFNASALDFKVLSDGYAKNMHDVFFRGKKVKGAKTASFKVLEGGYAQDAFHTYYNGQRIK
;
A
#
# COMPACT_ATOMS: atom_id res chain seq x y z
N MET A 1 -19.49 11.02 15.80
CA MET A 1 -18.29 11.35 16.35
C MET A 1 -18.04 10.62 17.62
N LYS A 2 -18.67 10.92 18.68
CA LYS A 2 -18.49 10.11 19.84
C LYS A 2 -18.87 8.67 19.62
N ASN A 3 -19.91 8.44 18.86
CA ASN A 3 -20.33 7.09 18.57
C ASN A 3 -19.29 6.32 17.80
N MET A 4 -18.63 6.99 16.89
CA MET A 4 -17.58 6.33 16.13
C MET A 4 -16.46 5.88 17.03
N SER A 5 -16.06 6.73 17.94
CA SER A 5 -15.00 6.37 18.86
C SER A 5 -15.41 5.18 19.71
N ARG A 6 -16.64 5.18 20.13
CA ARG A 6 -17.12 4.08 20.95
C ARG A 6 -17.20 2.79 20.18
N ILE A 7 -17.63 2.88 18.95
CA ILE A 7 -17.70 1.70 18.11
C ILE A 7 -16.32 1.10 17.94
N ILE A 8 -15.35 1.96 17.68
CA ILE A 8 -13.99 1.48 17.54
C ILE A 8 -13.50 0.84 18.81
N ALA A 9 -13.82 1.45 19.93
CA ALA A 9 -13.43 0.89 21.22
C ALA A 9 -14.05 -0.47 21.45
N VAL A 10 -15.32 -0.60 21.09
CA VAL A 10 -16.00 -1.87 21.27
C VAL A 10 -15.35 -2.96 20.45
N VAL A 11 -15.03 -2.65 19.22
CA VAL A 11 -14.34 -3.61 18.37
C VAL A 11 -13.01 -3.98 18.99
N ALA A 12 -12.32 -3.00 19.53
CA ALA A 12 -11.04 -3.25 20.16
C ALA A 12 -11.18 -4.22 21.32
N LEU A 13 -12.22 -4.02 22.11
CA LEU A 13 -12.43 -4.90 23.25
C LEU A 13 -12.71 -6.33 22.84
N MET A 14 -13.47 -6.51 21.79
CA MET A 14 -13.84 -7.84 21.36
C MET A 14 -12.66 -8.62 20.79
N MET A 15 -11.79 -7.93 20.10
CA MET A 15 -10.72 -8.56 19.38
C MET A 15 -9.42 -7.86 19.70
N SER A 16 -8.98 -8.03 20.93
CA SER A 16 -7.88 -7.20 21.42
C SER A 16 -6.68 -7.18 20.50
N ALA A 17 -6.21 -8.35 20.07
CA ALA A 17 -5.04 -8.38 19.20
C ALA A 17 -5.31 -7.72 17.86
N VAL A 18 -6.46 -8.05 17.30
CA VAL A 18 -6.83 -7.49 16.00
C VAL A 18 -7.05 -5.99 16.12
N ALA A 19 -7.66 -5.59 17.22
CA ALA A 19 -7.93 -4.17 17.44
C ALA A 19 -6.65 -3.37 17.59
N ALA A 20 -5.65 -3.96 18.23
CA ALA A 20 -4.38 -3.27 18.38
C ALA A 20 -3.76 -3.00 17.01
N PHE A 21 -3.81 -4.01 16.14
CA PHE A 21 -3.31 -3.81 14.79
C PHE A 21 -4.08 -2.73 14.06
N ALA A 22 -5.40 -2.74 14.22
CA ALA A 22 -6.22 -1.75 13.54
C ALA A 22 -5.86 -0.35 13.96
N GLN A 23 -5.54 -0.17 15.23
CA GLN A 23 -5.23 1.15 15.73
C GLN A 23 -3.89 1.67 15.26
N GLU A 24 -2.96 0.76 15.02
CA GLU A 24 -1.62 1.17 14.65
C GLU A 24 -1.40 1.18 13.16
N ARG A 25 -2.42 0.83 12.41
CA ARG A 25 -2.28 0.72 10.98
C ARG A 25 -2.15 2.08 10.33
N PRO A 26 -1.23 2.24 9.41
CA PRO A 26 -1.13 3.49 8.66
C PRO A 26 -2.39 3.71 7.83
N ALA A 27 -2.68 4.96 7.57
CA ALA A 27 -3.82 5.30 6.75
C ALA A 27 -3.66 4.68 5.36
N GLY A 28 -4.75 4.15 4.84
CA GLY A 28 -4.73 3.55 3.51
C GLY A 28 -4.33 2.10 3.46
N GLN A 29 -3.95 1.53 4.60
CA GLN A 29 -3.60 0.12 4.61
C GLN A 29 -4.86 -0.73 4.69
N PRO A 30 -4.90 -1.84 3.96
CA PRO A 30 -6.06 -2.72 4.02
C PRO A 30 -6.31 -3.21 5.44
N ASP A 31 -7.56 -3.39 5.76
CA ASP A 31 -7.97 -3.75 7.10
C ASP A 31 -7.42 -5.09 7.52
N GLY A 32 -6.77 -5.10 8.68
CA GLY A 32 -6.33 -6.33 9.30
C GLY A 32 -5.21 -7.06 8.60
N TYR A 33 -4.60 -6.46 7.60
CA TYR A 33 -3.59 -7.14 6.82
C TYR A 33 -2.24 -6.46 6.93
N SER A 34 -1.21 -7.28 7.00
CA SER A 34 0.16 -6.82 6.99
C SER A 34 1.03 -7.97 6.51
N TYR A 35 2.24 -7.64 6.13
CA TYR A 35 3.21 -8.66 5.76
C TYR A 35 3.89 -9.20 7.01
N VAL A 36 4.20 -10.48 6.98
CA VAL A 36 4.96 -11.13 8.05
C VAL A 36 6.04 -11.96 7.39
N VAL A 37 7.27 -11.75 7.80
CA VAL A 37 8.38 -12.59 7.34
C VAL A 37 8.61 -13.63 8.43
N THR A 38 8.49 -14.89 8.09
CA THR A 38 8.67 -15.97 9.03
C THR A 38 9.46 -17.09 8.36
N GLY A 39 10.59 -17.47 8.97
CA GLY A 39 11.48 -18.43 8.36
C GLY A 39 11.95 -17.96 7.01
N LYS A 40 11.68 -18.74 5.99
CA LYS A 40 12.05 -18.40 4.61
C LYS A 40 10.83 -18.03 3.78
N THR A 41 9.83 -17.47 4.41
CA THR A 41 8.55 -17.20 3.77
C THR A 41 8.07 -15.80 4.13
N VAL A 42 7.42 -15.15 3.18
CA VAL A 42 6.70 -13.90 3.43
C VAL A 42 5.22 -14.23 3.31
N LEU A 43 4.47 -13.80 4.30
CA LEU A 43 3.02 -14.00 4.31
C LEU A 43 2.33 -12.65 4.22
N PHE A 44 1.17 -12.62 3.58
CA PHE A 44 0.26 -11.48 3.63
C PHE A 44 -1.11 -12.03 3.96
N ALA A 45 -1.71 -11.52 5.04
CA ALA A 45 -3.00 -12.01 5.52
C ALA A 45 -2.96 -13.53 5.72
N GLY A 46 -1.84 -14.02 6.23
CA GLY A 46 -1.66 -15.45 6.52
C GLY A 46 -1.41 -16.32 5.31
N ARG A 47 -1.30 -15.76 4.12
CA ARG A 47 -1.08 -16.53 2.89
C ARG A 47 0.30 -16.27 2.33
N PRO A 48 0.95 -17.29 1.79
CA PRO A 48 2.29 -17.11 1.23
C PRO A 48 2.28 -16.14 0.04
N VAL A 49 3.30 -15.30 0.01
CA VAL A 49 3.53 -14.40 -1.12
C VAL A 49 4.49 -15.11 -2.06
N PHE A 50 4.06 -15.28 -3.30
CA PHE A 50 4.86 -16.02 -4.28
C PHE A 50 5.81 -15.10 -5.03
N GLY A 51 6.98 -15.66 -5.40
CA GLY A 51 7.95 -14.93 -6.19
C GLY A 51 8.68 -13.85 -5.43
N VAL A 52 8.71 -13.93 -4.11
CA VAL A 52 9.33 -12.91 -3.26
C VAL A 52 10.67 -13.43 -2.74
N ASP A 53 11.65 -12.53 -2.69
CA ASP A 53 12.91 -12.80 -2.05
C ASP A 53 12.77 -12.40 -0.59
N TYR A 54 12.48 -13.41 0.26
CA TYR A 54 12.17 -13.14 1.66
C TYR A 54 13.32 -12.43 2.40
N PHE A 55 14.52 -12.68 1.97
CA PHE A 55 15.69 -12.15 2.67
C PHE A 55 15.80 -10.63 2.53
N TYR A 56 15.37 -10.11 1.39
CA TYR A 56 15.42 -8.67 1.13
C TYR A 56 14.08 -8.00 1.23
N PHE A 57 13.08 -8.73 1.70
CA PHE A 57 11.73 -8.17 1.71
C PHE A 57 11.58 -7.07 2.76
N LYS A 58 10.88 -6.01 2.37
CA LYS A 58 10.53 -4.91 3.27
C LYS A 58 9.06 -4.57 3.10
N ASP A 59 8.36 -4.48 4.22
CA ASP A 59 6.99 -4.00 4.26
C ASP A 59 7.05 -2.47 4.28
N LEU A 60 6.49 -1.83 3.28
CA LEU A 60 6.52 -0.37 3.16
C LEU A 60 5.27 0.29 3.73
N GLY A 61 4.31 -0.48 4.17
CA GLY A 61 3.03 0.05 4.63
C GLY A 61 2.06 0.24 3.49
N GLY A 62 0.81 0.50 3.84
CA GLY A 62 -0.23 0.72 2.83
C GLY A 62 -0.52 -0.47 1.94
N GLY A 63 -0.11 -1.65 2.34
CA GLY A 63 -0.24 -2.85 1.52
C GLY A 63 0.92 -3.09 0.57
N TYR A 64 1.84 -2.13 0.45
CA TYR A 64 2.98 -2.25 -0.45
C TYR A 64 4.16 -2.89 0.24
N GLY A 65 4.92 -3.64 -0.52
CA GLY A 65 6.18 -4.21 -0.08
C GLY A 65 7.12 -4.32 -1.25
N ILE A 66 8.40 -4.47 -0.96
CA ILE A 66 9.41 -4.67 -2.01
C ILE A 66 10.37 -5.76 -1.56
N ASP A 67 10.96 -6.44 -2.53
CA ASP A 67 12.15 -7.23 -2.27
C ASP A 67 13.31 -6.61 -3.05
N ARG A 68 14.31 -7.40 -3.40
CA ARG A 68 15.48 -6.84 -4.07
C ARG A 68 15.14 -6.19 -5.41
N TYR A 69 14.20 -6.75 -6.15
CA TYR A 69 13.94 -6.32 -7.52
C TYR A 69 12.49 -5.94 -7.78
N ASN A 70 11.57 -6.46 -7.01
CA ASN A 70 10.15 -6.40 -7.32
C ASN A 70 9.35 -5.66 -6.27
N ALA A 71 8.20 -5.15 -6.69
CA ALA A 71 7.25 -4.53 -5.78
C ALA A 71 6.00 -5.40 -5.70
N PHE A 72 5.33 -5.31 -4.55
CA PHE A 72 4.17 -6.13 -4.22
C PHE A 72 3.08 -5.25 -3.65
N TYR A 73 1.84 -5.63 -3.88
CA TYR A 73 0.69 -4.98 -3.25
C TYR A 73 -0.27 -6.04 -2.75
N CYS A 74 -0.56 -5.98 -1.44
CA CYS A 74 -1.48 -6.91 -0.77
C CYS A 74 -1.15 -8.36 -1.10
N GLY A 75 0.16 -8.69 -1.03
CA GLY A 75 0.62 -10.05 -1.18
C GLY A 75 0.82 -10.51 -2.61
N ARG A 76 0.64 -9.66 -3.60
CA ARG A 76 0.81 -10.03 -5.01
C ARG A 76 1.89 -9.18 -5.65
N LYS A 77 2.72 -9.84 -6.45
CA LYS A 77 3.73 -9.12 -7.20
C LYS A 77 3.06 -8.21 -8.23
N ILE A 78 3.51 -6.97 -8.29
CA ILE A 78 3.04 -6.03 -9.29
C ILE A 78 3.83 -6.27 -10.56
N PHE A 79 3.13 -6.55 -11.66
CA PHE A 79 3.77 -6.88 -12.91
C PHE A 79 4.64 -5.71 -13.40
N ASN A 80 5.89 -6.02 -13.71
CA ASN A 80 6.87 -5.04 -14.21
C ASN A 80 7.05 -3.80 -13.31
N ALA A 81 6.96 -3.99 -12.01
CA ALA A 81 7.21 -2.90 -11.08
C ALA A 81 8.56 -3.12 -10.41
N SER A 82 9.49 -2.21 -10.67
CA SER A 82 10.81 -2.26 -10.07
C SER A 82 10.77 -1.78 -8.64
N ALA A 83 11.55 -2.41 -7.79
CA ALA A 83 11.74 -1.97 -6.42
C ALA A 83 12.58 -0.70 -6.33
N LEU A 84 13.29 -0.36 -7.40
CA LEU A 84 14.21 0.78 -7.38
C LEU A 84 13.45 2.09 -7.19
N ASP A 85 13.85 2.83 -6.16
CA ASP A 85 13.22 4.11 -5.80
C ASP A 85 11.73 3.98 -5.54
N PHE A 86 11.29 2.84 -5.06
CA PHE A 86 9.88 2.63 -4.76
C PHE A 86 9.52 3.37 -3.48
N LYS A 87 8.52 4.21 -3.55
CA LYS A 87 8.04 5.02 -2.42
C LYS A 87 6.54 4.93 -2.32
N VAL A 88 6.07 4.68 -1.12
CA VAL A 88 4.63 4.73 -0.85
C VAL A 88 4.26 6.19 -0.57
N LEU A 89 3.26 6.66 -1.27
CA LEU A 89 2.67 7.97 -1.04
C LEU A 89 1.46 7.79 -0.13
N SER A 90 0.48 8.64 -0.22
CA SER A 90 -0.72 8.49 0.59
C SER A 90 -1.88 8.00 -0.27
N ASP A 91 -2.98 7.61 0.39
CA ASP A 91 -4.24 7.26 -0.25
C ASP A 91 -4.15 6.16 -1.30
N GLY A 92 -3.25 5.20 -1.06
CA GLY A 92 -3.11 4.06 -1.97
C GLY A 92 -2.15 4.28 -3.11
N TYR A 93 -1.61 5.48 -3.25
CA TYR A 93 -0.65 5.78 -4.31
C TYR A 93 0.76 5.39 -3.90
N ALA A 94 1.55 5.01 -4.89
CA ALA A 94 2.97 4.76 -4.74
C ALA A 94 3.64 5.08 -6.06
N LYS A 95 4.96 5.20 -6.04
CA LYS A 95 5.68 5.42 -7.29
C LYS A 95 7.09 4.86 -7.17
N ASN A 96 7.68 4.57 -8.32
CA ASN A 96 9.09 4.27 -8.41
C ASN A 96 9.71 5.20 -9.45
N MET A 97 10.90 4.87 -9.92
CA MET A 97 11.58 5.72 -10.89
C MET A 97 10.79 5.88 -12.19
N HIS A 98 10.01 4.88 -12.56
CA HIS A 98 9.38 4.84 -13.87
C HIS A 98 7.87 5.03 -13.87
N ASP A 99 7.21 4.56 -12.83
CA ASP A 99 5.76 4.43 -12.84
C ASP A 99 5.12 4.94 -11.56
N VAL A 100 3.84 5.27 -11.68
CA VAL A 100 2.98 5.58 -10.54
C VAL A 100 1.96 4.46 -10.43
N PHE A 101 1.61 4.13 -9.20
CA PHE A 101 0.68 3.04 -8.90
C PHE A 101 -0.43 3.55 -8.00
N PHE A 102 -1.61 2.98 -8.18
CA PHE A 102 -2.72 3.18 -7.26
C PHE A 102 -3.26 1.82 -6.88
N ARG A 103 -3.14 1.49 -5.59
CA ARG A 103 -3.56 0.19 -5.06
C ARG A 103 -3.00 -0.95 -5.90
N GLY A 104 -1.72 -0.86 -6.19
CA GLY A 104 -1.00 -1.91 -6.89
C GLY A 104 -1.16 -1.94 -8.39
N LYS A 105 -1.90 -1.00 -8.98
CA LYS A 105 -2.08 -0.93 -10.44
C LYS A 105 -1.40 0.29 -10.99
N LYS A 106 -0.79 0.16 -12.15
CA LYS A 106 -0.14 1.31 -12.79
C LYS A 106 -1.16 2.37 -13.17
N VAL A 107 -0.81 3.60 -12.88
CA VAL A 107 -1.61 4.76 -13.32
C VAL A 107 -1.08 5.16 -14.67
N LYS A 108 -1.87 4.86 -15.70
CA LYS A 108 -1.42 5.00 -17.07
C LYS A 108 -1.10 6.45 -17.40
N GLY A 109 0.09 6.68 -17.93
CA GLY A 109 0.50 8.00 -18.38
C GLY A 109 0.96 8.96 -17.31
N ALA A 110 0.92 8.55 -16.04
CA ALA A 110 1.32 9.44 -14.96
C ALA A 110 2.83 9.69 -14.99
N LYS A 111 3.21 10.93 -14.74
CA LYS A 111 4.61 11.35 -14.74
C LYS A 111 5.14 11.30 -13.33
N THR A 112 5.96 10.31 -13.06
CA THR A 112 6.40 10.04 -11.70
C THR A 112 7.19 11.20 -11.08
N ALA A 113 7.97 11.90 -11.87
CA ALA A 113 8.83 12.97 -11.34
C ALA A 113 8.03 14.12 -10.72
N SER A 114 6.86 14.42 -11.27
CA SER A 114 6.04 15.54 -10.79
C SER A 114 4.78 15.10 -10.06
N PHE A 115 4.64 13.81 -9.82
CA PHE A 115 3.39 13.28 -9.24
C PHE A 115 3.25 13.67 -7.78
N LYS A 116 2.08 14.19 -7.43
CA LYS A 116 1.75 14.60 -6.06
C LYS A 116 0.36 14.11 -5.71
N VAL A 117 0.21 13.59 -4.50
CA VAL A 117 -1.09 13.18 -3.99
C VAL A 117 -1.72 14.37 -3.30
N LEU A 118 -2.98 14.61 -3.58
CA LEU A 118 -3.78 15.66 -2.97
C LEU A 118 -4.77 15.00 -2.02
N GLU A 119 -5.69 15.79 -1.47
CA GLU A 119 -6.67 15.26 -0.54
C GLU A 119 -7.78 14.52 -1.26
N GLY A 120 -8.41 13.58 -0.54
CA GLY A 120 -9.64 12.95 -1.01
C GLY A 120 -9.48 12.01 -2.18
N GLY A 121 -8.29 11.42 -2.37
CA GLY A 121 -8.08 10.51 -3.48
C GLY A 121 -7.62 11.17 -4.75
N TYR A 122 -7.53 12.50 -4.75
CA TYR A 122 -7.03 13.24 -5.90
C TYR A 122 -5.52 13.24 -5.95
N ALA A 123 -4.99 13.38 -7.15
CA ALA A 123 -3.55 13.48 -7.36
C ALA A 123 -3.33 14.25 -8.67
N GLN A 124 -2.11 14.69 -8.87
CA GLN A 124 -1.77 15.39 -10.11
C GLN A 124 -0.31 15.21 -10.45
N ASP A 125 0.00 15.33 -11.71
CA ASP A 125 1.37 15.54 -12.17
C ASP A 125 1.41 16.85 -12.95
N ALA A 126 2.50 17.12 -13.66
CA ALA A 126 2.65 18.37 -14.36
C ALA A 126 1.60 18.56 -15.48
N PHE A 127 0.99 17.49 -15.93
CA PHE A 127 0.15 17.54 -17.11
C PHE A 127 -1.29 17.11 -16.86
N HIS A 128 -1.55 16.34 -15.81
CA HIS A 128 -2.86 15.70 -15.64
C HIS A 128 -3.31 15.67 -14.19
N THR A 129 -4.61 15.52 -14.01
CA THR A 129 -5.24 15.33 -12.72
C THR A 129 -5.83 13.94 -12.68
N TYR A 130 -5.79 13.34 -11.49
CA TYR A 130 -6.24 11.95 -11.28
C TYR A 130 -7.17 11.88 -10.09
N TYR A 131 -8.07 10.90 -10.11
CA TYR A 131 -8.93 10.59 -9.00
C TYR A 131 -8.96 9.09 -8.83
N ASN A 132 -8.56 8.61 -7.64
CA ASN A 132 -8.49 7.17 -7.34
C ASN A 132 -7.79 6.39 -8.45
N GLY A 133 -6.66 6.93 -8.90
CA GLY A 133 -5.82 6.26 -9.89
C GLY A 133 -6.28 6.41 -11.33
N GLN A 134 -7.37 7.14 -11.58
CA GLN A 134 -7.89 7.35 -12.93
C GLN A 134 -7.64 8.78 -13.36
N ARG A 135 -7.14 8.96 -14.57
CA ARG A 135 -6.96 10.31 -15.10
C ARG A 135 -8.31 10.92 -15.39
N ILE A 136 -8.53 12.11 -14.88
CA ILE A 136 -9.80 12.82 -15.10
C ILE A 136 -9.62 14.11 -15.89
N LYS A 137 -8.36 14.56 -16.08
CA LYS A 137 -8.17 15.79 -16.79
C LYS A 137 -6.76 15.89 -17.36
#